data_da83049400659de0b8f78493fc2dbebd
#
_entry.id   da83049400659de0b8f78493fc2dbebd
#
_cell.length_a   1.000
_cell.length_b   1.000
_cell.length_c   1.000
_cell.angle_alpha   90.00
_cell.angle_beta   90.00
_cell.angle_gamma   90.00
#
_symmetry.space_group_name_H-M   'P 1'
#
loop_
_entity.id
_entity.type
_entity.pdbx_description
1 polymer ?
#
loop_
_entity_poly.entity_id
_entity_poly.type
_entity_poly.pdbx_seq_one_letter_code
_entity_poly.pdbx_strand_id
1 'polypeptide(L)'
;MGPVDLTLRRGEQVFLIGGNGSGKSTLARLLAGLVEPQEGELQVDGHTVTTAERHAYRARFASVFTDFYLFDELLGPNGNAPDDTLVAAWTEHLGMTHTGALREGRIASTRLSQGQRKRLALLLAIAESRDVLLLDEWAADQDPEFRQAFYREVLPRLRDMGKTVFAISHDDQYFRHADRLLEMRNGRLMELTGAQREEASRDAVARLQRGA
;
A
#
# COMPACT_ATOMS: atom_id res chain seq x y z
N MET A 1 14.45 14.45 -6.84
CA MET A 1 14.57 13.17 -6.13
C MET A 1 15.54 12.31 -6.93
N GLY A 2 16.38 11.59 -6.26
CA GLY A 2 17.30 10.66 -6.92
C GLY A 2 18.79 10.98 -6.66
N PRO A 3 19.69 10.10 -7.12
CA PRO A 3 19.37 8.81 -7.74
C PRO A 3 18.67 7.84 -6.73
N VAL A 4 17.81 6.96 -7.26
CA VAL A 4 17.14 5.92 -6.48
C VAL A 4 17.35 4.59 -7.19
N ASP A 5 17.90 3.61 -6.47
CA ASP A 5 18.00 2.23 -6.89
C ASP A 5 17.14 1.37 -5.96
N LEU A 6 16.11 0.74 -6.52
CA LEU A 6 15.14 -0.02 -5.76
C LEU A 6 14.65 -1.25 -6.55
N THR A 7 14.78 -2.40 -5.93
CA THR A 7 14.18 -3.65 -6.43
C THR A 7 13.08 -4.11 -5.46
N LEU A 8 11.90 -4.40 -5.96
CA LEU A 8 10.83 -5.07 -5.24
C LEU A 8 10.79 -6.54 -5.66
N ARG A 9 10.74 -7.45 -4.67
CA ARG A 9 10.64 -8.89 -4.91
C ARG A 9 9.19 -9.34 -4.76
N ARG A 10 8.81 -10.36 -5.51
CA ARG A 10 7.46 -10.91 -5.44
C ARG A 10 7.15 -11.41 -4.02
N GLY A 11 5.97 -11.05 -3.50
CA GLY A 11 5.51 -11.42 -2.16
C GLY A 11 6.16 -10.62 -1.02
N GLU A 12 7.07 -9.69 -1.32
CA GLU A 12 7.78 -8.88 -0.33
C GLU A 12 6.88 -7.76 0.24
N GLN A 13 7.01 -7.51 1.53
CA GLN A 13 6.37 -6.37 2.19
C GLN A 13 7.43 -5.31 2.52
N VAL A 14 7.37 -4.20 1.84
CA VAL A 14 8.33 -3.10 1.94
C VAL A 14 7.64 -1.89 2.53
N PHE A 15 8.19 -1.34 3.61
CA PHE A 15 7.71 -0.08 4.17
C PHE A 15 8.69 1.04 3.82
N LEU A 16 8.12 2.17 3.39
CA LEU A 16 8.84 3.40 3.13
C LEU A 16 8.47 4.45 4.18
N ILE A 17 9.48 4.95 4.88
CA ILE A 17 9.37 6.00 5.88
C ILE A 17 10.12 7.25 5.46
N GLY A 18 9.95 8.32 6.20
CA GLY A 18 10.66 9.59 5.99
C GLY A 18 9.79 10.80 6.28
N GLY A 19 10.40 11.94 6.46
CA GLY A 19 9.70 13.21 6.76
C GLY A 19 8.78 13.68 5.64
N ASN A 20 7.90 14.63 5.95
CA ASN A 20 7.07 15.29 4.94
C ASN A 20 7.95 15.99 3.91
N GLY A 21 7.55 15.91 2.63
CA GLY A 21 8.32 16.49 1.52
C GLY A 21 9.61 15.75 1.15
N SER A 22 9.92 14.60 1.76
CA SER A 22 11.14 13.84 1.45
C SER A 22 11.14 13.16 0.07
N GLY A 23 9.98 13.02 -0.58
CA GLY A 23 9.83 12.41 -1.90
C GLY A 23 9.13 11.04 -1.90
N LYS A 24 8.57 10.57 -0.78
CA LYS A 24 7.89 9.25 -0.68
C LYS A 24 6.78 9.05 -1.70
N SER A 25 5.80 9.97 -1.74
CA SER A 25 4.66 9.86 -2.66
C SER A 25 5.09 10.04 -4.12
N THR A 26 6.18 10.79 -4.39
CA THR A 26 6.77 10.88 -5.72
C THR A 26 7.36 9.53 -6.13
N LEU A 27 8.11 8.86 -5.24
CA LEU A 27 8.64 7.52 -5.49
C LEU A 27 7.51 6.51 -5.73
N ALA A 28 6.45 6.55 -4.92
CA ALA A 28 5.28 5.69 -5.09
C ALA A 28 4.61 5.86 -6.46
N ARG A 29 4.41 7.10 -6.90
CA ARG A 29 3.84 7.39 -8.24
C ARG A 29 4.77 6.94 -9.37
N LEU A 30 6.08 7.07 -9.19
CA LEU A 30 7.10 6.61 -10.13
C LEU A 30 7.08 5.08 -10.24
N LEU A 31 7.05 4.37 -9.10
CA LEU A 31 6.92 2.91 -9.04
C LEU A 31 5.64 2.42 -9.71
N ALA A 32 4.51 3.09 -9.50
CA ALA A 32 3.24 2.75 -10.15
C ALA A 32 3.21 3.09 -11.66
N GLY A 33 4.28 3.70 -12.21
CA GLY A 33 4.35 4.13 -13.60
C GLY A 33 3.45 5.31 -13.96
N LEU A 34 3.00 6.07 -12.95
CA LEU A 34 2.16 7.28 -13.12
C LEU A 34 2.99 8.52 -13.47
N VAL A 35 4.27 8.49 -13.15
CA VAL A 35 5.24 9.53 -13.46
C VAL A 35 6.44 8.88 -14.15
N GLU A 36 7.01 9.53 -15.15
CA GLU A 36 8.21 9.07 -15.82
C GLU A 36 9.47 9.49 -15.07
N PRO A 37 10.47 8.60 -14.94
CA PRO A 37 11.77 9.02 -14.45
C PRO A 37 12.40 10.00 -15.47
N GLN A 38 13.05 11.05 -14.99
CA GLN A 38 13.80 11.98 -15.85
C GLN A 38 15.08 11.33 -16.38
N GLU A 39 15.69 10.47 -15.57
CA GLU A 39 16.87 9.67 -15.88
C GLU A 39 16.71 8.29 -15.26
N GLY A 40 17.39 7.29 -15.81
CA GLY A 40 17.26 5.89 -15.38
C GLY A 40 16.10 5.18 -16.06
N GLU A 41 15.73 4.02 -15.55
CA GLU A 41 14.75 3.13 -16.18
C GLU A 41 13.91 2.38 -15.14
N LEU A 42 12.74 1.95 -15.58
CA LEU A 42 11.92 0.96 -14.87
C LEU A 42 12.17 -0.41 -15.50
N GLN A 43 12.36 -1.42 -14.69
CA GLN A 43 12.56 -2.80 -15.14
C GLN A 43 11.52 -3.73 -14.53
N VAL A 44 11.18 -4.79 -15.26
CA VAL A 44 10.39 -5.94 -14.79
C VAL A 44 11.14 -7.20 -15.19
N ASP A 45 11.48 -8.02 -14.21
CA ASP A 45 12.21 -9.28 -14.40
C ASP A 45 13.48 -9.10 -15.27
N GLY A 46 14.20 -7.97 -15.08
CA GLY A 46 15.42 -7.61 -15.80
C GLY A 46 15.20 -6.99 -17.20
N HIS A 47 13.96 -6.81 -17.62
CA HIS A 47 13.62 -6.17 -18.90
C HIS A 47 13.21 -4.71 -18.69
N THR A 48 13.82 -3.80 -19.39
CA THR A 48 13.46 -2.36 -19.36
C THR A 48 12.07 -2.15 -19.94
N VAL A 49 11.23 -1.46 -19.18
CA VAL A 49 9.86 -1.12 -19.59
C VAL A 49 9.88 0.00 -20.62
N THR A 50 9.55 -0.30 -21.85
CA THR A 50 9.43 0.67 -22.93
C THR A 50 8.15 1.50 -22.79
N THR A 51 8.06 2.61 -23.53
CA THR A 51 6.86 3.45 -23.59
C THR A 51 5.61 2.66 -24.02
N ALA A 52 5.77 1.72 -24.97
CA ALA A 52 4.66 0.88 -25.43
C ALA A 52 4.16 -0.10 -24.36
N GLU A 53 5.02 -0.53 -23.44
CA GLU A 53 4.71 -1.51 -22.39
C GLU A 53 4.19 -0.86 -21.09
N ARG A 54 4.19 0.46 -20.99
CA ARG A 54 3.80 1.17 -19.77
C ARG A 54 2.38 0.87 -19.31
N HIS A 55 1.46 0.66 -20.24
CA HIS A 55 0.10 0.28 -19.85
C HIS A 55 0.10 -1.09 -19.16
N ALA A 56 0.79 -2.07 -19.71
CA ALA A 56 0.93 -3.40 -19.11
C ALA A 56 1.69 -3.34 -17.78
N TYR A 57 2.71 -2.49 -17.68
CA TYR A 57 3.42 -2.25 -16.42
C TYR A 57 2.49 -1.70 -15.33
N ARG A 58 1.75 -0.62 -15.60
CA ARG A 58 0.78 -0.04 -14.67
C ARG A 58 -0.29 -1.05 -14.24
N ALA A 59 -0.69 -1.92 -15.14
CA ALA A 59 -1.67 -2.97 -14.85
C ALA A 59 -1.20 -3.98 -13.78
N ARG A 60 0.08 -3.98 -13.39
CA ARG A 60 0.60 -4.79 -12.28
C ARG A 60 0.32 -4.19 -10.90
N PHE A 61 -0.06 -2.91 -10.83
CA PHE A 61 -0.24 -2.17 -9.59
C PHE A 61 -1.70 -1.88 -9.31
N ALA A 62 -2.13 -2.12 -8.07
CA ALA A 62 -3.32 -1.52 -7.51
C ALA A 62 -2.86 -0.55 -6.41
N SER A 63 -3.30 0.71 -6.48
CA SER A 63 -2.76 1.78 -5.65
C SER A 63 -3.86 2.50 -4.88
N VAL A 64 -3.64 2.68 -3.58
CA VAL A 64 -4.48 3.52 -2.73
C VAL A 64 -3.62 4.68 -2.22
N PHE A 65 -3.74 5.82 -2.87
CA PHE A 65 -3.07 7.07 -2.48
C PHE A 65 -3.86 7.81 -1.41
N THR A 66 -3.27 8.81 -0.78
CA THR A 66 -3.95 9.66 0.22
C THR A 66 -5.15 10.42 -0.36
N ASP A 67 -5.07 10.82 -1.62
CA ASP A 67 -6.10 11.52 -2.40
C ASP A 67 -6.91 10.58 -3.31
N PHE A 68 -7.13 9.35 -2.88
CA PHE A 68 -7.83 8.32 -3.66
C PHE A 68 -9.28 8.70 -3.98
N TYR A 69 -9.74 8.29 -5.14
CA TYR A 69 -11.15 8.30 -5.52
C TYR A 69 -11.76 6.92 -5.31
N LEU A 70 -12.95 6.87 -4.70
CA LEU A 70 -13.68 5.64 -4.50
C LEU A 70 -14.66 5.45 -5.66
N PHE A 71 -14.35 4.53 -6.55
CA PHE A 71 -15.22 4.18 -7.66
C PHE A 71 -16.46 3.43 -7.18
N ASP A 72 -17.59 3.61 -7.87
CA ASP A 72 -18.87 3.04 -7.47
C ASP A 72 -18.98 1.54 -7.75
N GLU A 73 -18.10 1.00 -8.59
CA GLU A 73 -18.16 -0.38 -9.08
C GLU A 73 -16.90 -1.17 -8.67
N LEU A 74 -17.13 -2.39 -8.22
CA LEU A 74 -16.07 -3.34 -7.89
C LEU A 74 -15.72 -4.12 -9.15
N LEU A 75 -14.48 -4.01 -9.58
CA LEU A 75 -13.98 -4.75 -10.73
C LEU A 75 -12.95 -5.80 -10.29
N GLY A 76 -12.99 -6.93 -10.95
CA GLY A 76 -11.99 -7.98 -10.85
C GLY A 76 -10.86 -7.81 -11.88
N PRO A 77 -10.05 -8.84 -12.11
CA PRO A 77 -8.96 -8.82 -13.06
C PRO A 77 -9.43 -8.44 -14.47
N ASN A 78 -8.68 -7.54 -15.12
CA ASN A 78 -8.97 -7.06 -16.48
C ASN A 78 -10.37 -6.42 -16.68
N GLY A 79 -10.95 -5.88 -15.61
CA GLY A 79 -12.26 -5.24 -15.64
C GLY A 79 -13.45 -6.22 -15.70
N ASN A 80 -13.21 -7.51 -15.49
CA ASN A 80 -14.28 -8.50 -15.38
C ASN A 80 -14.98 -8.42 -14.02
N ALA A 81 -16.02 -9.23 -13.82
CA ALA A 81 -16.65 -9.40 -12.52
C ALA A 81 -15.60 -9.90 -11.50
N PRO A 82 -15.60 -9.38 -10.26
CA PRO A 82 -14.72 -9.86 -9.22
C PRO A 82 -15.10 -11.26 -8.76
N ASP A 83 -14.18 -11.94 -8.10
CA ASP A 83 -14.47 -13.20 -7.40
C ASP A 83 -15.31 -12.91 -6.15
N ASP A 84 -16.57 -13.35 -6.16
CA ASP A 84 -17.52 -13.10 -5.06
C ASP A 84 -17.04 -13.70 -3.74
N THR A 85 -16.37 -14.87 -3.78
CA THR A 85 -15.83 -15.52 -2.57
C THR A 85 -14.71 -14.68 -1.96
N LEU A 86 -13.80 -14.19 -2.81
CA LEU A 86 -12.74 -13.29 -2.39
C LEU A 86 -13.31 -11.99 -1.79
N VAL A 87 -14.27 -11.38 -2.50
CA VAL A 87 -14.91 -10.12 -2.06
C VAL A 87 -15.62 -10.31 -0.72
N ALA A 88 -16.39 -11.39 -0.54
CA ALA A 88 -17.08 -11.68 0.71
C ALA A 88 -16.10 -11.84 1.88
N ALA A 89 -15.06 -12.67 1.71
CA ALA A 89 -14.04 -12.90 2.73
C ALA A 89 -13.30 -11.60 3.11
N TRP A 90 -12.91 -10.79 2.13
CA TRP A 90 -12.22 -9.54 2.40
C TRP A 90 -13.13 -8.45 2.97
N THR A 91 -14.42 -8.43 2.62
CA THR A 91 -15.42 -7.56 3.25
C THR A 91 -15.52 -7.84 4.75
N GLU A 92 -15.48 -9.11 5.14
CA GLU A 92 -15.46 -9.54 6.55
C GLU A 92 -14.16 -9.13 7.23
N HIS A 93 -13.00 -9.47 6.66
CA HIS A 93 -11.69 -9.13 7.24
C HIS A 93 -11.45 -7.63 7.39
N LEU A 94 -12.06 -6.82 6.54
CA LEU A 94 -12.01 -5.36 6.61
C LEU A 94 -13.10 -4.76 7.52
N GLY A 95 -13.90 -5.60 8.21
CA GLY A 95 -14.95 -5.16 9.12
C GLY A 95 -16.05 -4.35 8.43
N MET A 96 -16.33 -4.64 7.16
CA MET A 96 -17.28 -3.88 6.33
C MET A 96 -18.64 -4.56 6.15
N THR A 97 -18.84 -5.78 6.67
CA THR A 97 -20.06 -6.57 6.49
C THR A 97 -21.32 -5.84 6.94
N HIS A 98 -21.26 -5.16 8.10
CA HIS A 98 -22.43 -4.50 8.69
C HIS A 98 -22.69 -3.08 8.17
N THR A 99 -21.82 -2.56 7.31
CA THR A 99 -21.95 -1.18 6.84
C THR A 99 -23.02 -1.03 5.76
N GLY A 100 -23.40 -2.12 5.08
CA GLY A 100 -24.27 -2.09 3.91
C GLY A 100 -23.68 -1.29 2.76
N ALA A 101 -22.37 -1.05 2.80
CA ALA A 101 -21.68 -0.21 1.84
C ALA A 101 -21.50 -0.85 0.48
N LEU A 102 -21.53 -2.20 0.43
CA LEU A 102 -21.40 -2.96 -0.80
C LEU A 102 -22.68 -3.77 -1.06
N ARG A 103 -23.26 -3.62 -2.25
CA ARG A 103 -24.43 -4.39 -2.72
C ARG A 103 -24.24 -4.73 -4.19
N GLU A 104 -24.36 -6.01 -4.52
CA GLU A 104 -24.29 -6.50 -5.91
C GLU A 104 -23.05 -6.00 -6.66
N GLY A 105 -21.88 -6.03 -6.03
CA GLY A 105 -20.64 -5.53 -6.62
C GLY A 105 -20.55 -4.02 -6.79
N ARG A 106 -21.46 -3.24 -6.18
CA ARG A 106 -21.48 -1.77 -6.26
C ARG A 106 -21.42 -1.13 -4.86
N ILE A 107 -20.79 0.01 -4.78
CA ILE A 107 -20.80 0.81 -3.54
C ILE A 107 -22.14 1.50 -3.40
N ALA A 108 -22.96 1.00 -2.47
CA ALA A 108 -24.33 1.44 -2.26
C ALA A 108 -24.46 2.67 -1.34
N SER A 109 -23.43 3.01 -0.57
CA SER A 109 -23.46 4.12 0.40
C SER A 109 -22.18 4.92 0.38
N THR A 110 -22.32 6.26 0.30
CA THR A 110 -21.21 7.21 0.42
C THR A 110 -21.11 7.81 1.84
N ARG A 111 -22.02 7.47 2.75
CA ARG A 111 -22.02 7.94 4.15
C ARG A 111 -21.08 7.09 5.02
N LEU A 112 -19.81 7.08 4.66
CA LEU A 112 -18.78 6.31 5.31
C LEU A 112 -17.77 7.24 5.97
N SER A 113 -17.22 6.80 7.12
CA SER A 113 -16.06 7.47 7.71
C SER A 113 -14.85 7.40 6.77
N GLN A 114 -13.85 8.25 6.97
CA GLN A 114 -12.62 8.24 6.18
C GLN A 114 -11.92 6.86 6.24
N GLY A 115 -11.84 6.27 7.44
CA GLY A 115 -11.30 4.91 7.61
C GLY A 115 -12.08 3.85 6.83
N GLN A 116 -13.43 3.88 6.88
CA GLN A 116 -14.28 2.95 6.11
C GLN A 116 -14.11 3.15 4.60
N ARG A 117 -13.99 4.38 4.12
CA ARG A 117 -13.69 4.66 2.72
C ARG A 117 -12.35 4.07 2.27
N LYS A 118 -11.30 4.19 3.10
CA LYS A 118 -10.00 3.57 2.84
C LYS A 118 -10.07 2.04 2.85
N ARG A 119 -10.89 1.44 3.74
CA ARG A 119 -11.13 -0.01 3.74
C ARG A 119 -11.79 -0.48 2.45
N LEU A 120 -12.78 0.24 1.93
CA LEU A 120 -13.36 -0.06 0.62
C LEU A 120 -12.37 0.13 -0.52
N ALA A 121 -11.56 1.19 -0.49
CA ALA A 121 -10.51 1.38 -1.50
C ALA A 121 -9.50 0.22 -1.51
N LEU A 122 -9.17 -0.32 -0.35
CA LEU A 122 -8.31 -1.51 -0.25
C LEU A 122 -9.05 -2.76 -0.80
N LEU A 123 -10.34 -2.92 -0.52
CA LEU A 123 -11.14 -4.01 -1.06
C LEU A 123 -11.17 -3.97 -2.60
N LEU A 124 -11.39 -2.77 -3.19
CA LEU A 124 -11.32 -2.56 -4.64
C LEU A 124 -9.94 -3.00 -5.19
N ALA A 125 -8.86 -2.54 -4.55
CA ALA A 125 -7.51 -2.87 -4.96
C ALA A 125 -7.21 -4.38 -4.86
N ILE A 126 -7.75 -5.08 -3.87
CA ILE A 126 -7.60 -6.53 -3.69
C ILE A 126 -8.42 -7.29 -4.75
N ALA A 127 -9.65 -6.84 -5.03
CA ALA A 127 -10.53 -7.46 -6.03
C ALA A 127 -9.92 -7.45 -7.44
N GLU A 128 -9.18 -6.39 -7.80
CA GLU A 128 -8.45 -6.32 -9.06
C GLU A 128 -7.35 -7.39 -9.20
N SER A 129 -6.95 -8.04 -8.09
CA SER A 129 -5.96 -9.13 -8.05
C SER A 129 -4.61 -8.80 -8.67
N ARG A 130 -4.19 -7.54 -8.68
CA ARG A 130 -2.87 -7.10 -9.19
C ARG A 130 -1.71 -7.72 -8.39
N ASP A 131 -0.52 -7.74 -8.99
CA ASP A 131 0.68 -8.30 -8.35
C ASP A 131 1.18 -7.47 -7.18
N VAL A 132 1.10 -6.14 -7.29
CA VAL A 132 1.65 -5.17 -6.34
C VAL A 132 0.55 -4.27 -5.79
N LEU A 133 0.46 -4.20 -4.48
CA LEU A 133 -0.38 -3.24 -3.76
C LEU A 133 0.50 -2.08 -3.27
N LEU A 134 0.16 -0.86 -3.69
CA LEU A 134 0.81 0.36 -3.24
C LEU A 134 -0.14 1.12 -2.32
N LEU A 135 0.28 1.33 -1.08
CA LEU A 135 -0.54 1.92 -0.03
C LEU A 135 0.15 3.17 0.52
N ASP A 136 -0.40 4.35 0.20
CA ASP A 136 0.17 5.63 0.67
C ASP A 136 -0.58 6.11 1.92
N GLU A 137 0.07 5.99 3.09
CA GLU A 137 -0.46 6.37 4.41
C GLU A 137 -1.86 5.80 4.70
N TRP A 138 -2.09 4.57 4.24
CA TRP A 138 -3.41 3.96 4.31
C TRP A 138 -3.90 3.78 5.75
N ALA A 139 -3.02 3.37 6.67
CA ALA A 139 -3.36 3.09 8.05
C ALA A 139 -3.57 4.36 8.91
N ALA A 140 -3.16 5.54 8.44
CA ALA A 140 -3.19 6.76 9.23
C ALA A 140 -4.60 7.17 9.69
N ASP A 141 -5.63 6.93 8.85
CA ASP A 141 -7.03 7.28 9.14
C ASP A 141 -7.84 6.12 9.77
N GLN A 142 -7.17 5.04 10.15
CA GLN A 142 -7.81 3.93 10.84
C GLN A 142 -7.86 4.17 12.35
N ASP A 143 -8.92 3.68 12.99
CA ASP A 143 -8.96 3.59 14.45
C ASP A 143 -7.82 2.67 14.97
N PRO A 144 -7.40 2.81 16.24
CA PRO A 144 -6.24 2.08 16.76
C PRO A 144 -6.38 0.56 16.68
N GLU A 145 -7.59 0.05 16.89
CA GLU A 145 -7.88 -1.39 16.86
C GLU A 145 -7.73 -1.94 15.44
N PHE A 146 -8.37 -1.29 14.47
CA PHE A 146 -8.26 -1.72 13.08
C PHE A 146 -6.86 -1.47 12.49
N ARG A 147 -6.16 -0.41 12.92
CA ARG A 147 -4.75 -0.19 12.56
C ARG A 147 -3.88 -1.37 13.00
N GLN A 148 -4.09 -1.87 14.23
CA GLN A 148 -3.40 -3.07 14.71
C GLN A 148 -3.75 -4.31 13.87
N ALA A 149 -5.03 -4.52 13.58
CA ALA A 149 -5.50 -5.63 12.74
C ALA A 149 -4.89 -5.57 11.33
N PHE A 150 -4.76 -4.36 10.74
CA PHE A 150 -4.12 -4.20 9.43
C PHE A 150 -2.71 -4.78 9.42
N TYR A 151 -1.86 -4.42 10.37
CA TYR A 151 -0.47 -4.89 10.39
C TYR A 151 -0.34 -6.36 10.82
N ARG A 152 -1.21 -6.87 11.70
CA ARG A 152 -1.10 -8.21 12.26
C ARG A 152 -1.87 -9.29 11.49
N GLU A 153 -2.89 -8.90 10.73
CA GLU A 153 -3.80 -9.84 10.08
C GLU A 153 -3.92 -9.56 8.57
N VAL A 154 -4.22 -8.31 8.17
CA VAL A 154 -4.43 -7.97 6.76
C VAL A 154 -3.15 -8.13 5.94
N LEU A 155 -2.02 -7.56 6.39
CA LEU A 155 -0.75 -7.69 5.69
C LEU A 155 -0.25 -9.13 5.55
N PRO A 156 -0.27 -9.97 6.62
CA PRO A 156 0.07 -11.38 6.48
C PRO A 156 -0.81 -12.13 5.46
N ARG A 157 -2.12 -11.87 5.46
CA ARG A 157 -3.04 -12.49 4.48
C ARG A 157 -2.70 -12.08 3.04
N LEU A 158 -2.35 -10.81 2.81
CA LEU A 158 -1.89 -10.36 1.50
C LEU A 158 -0.60 -11.06 1.08
N ARG A 159 0.31 -11.30 2.01
CA ARG A 159 1.53 -12.09 1.79
C ARG A 159 1.20 -13.54 1.41
N ASP A 160 0.28 -14.19 2.14
CA ASP A 160 -0.14 -15.58 1.88
C ASP A 160 -0.79 -15.71 0.50
N MET A 161 -1.41 -14.64 0.00
CA MET A 161 -1.91 -14.53 -1.38
C MET A 161 -0.80 -14.26 -2.41
N GLY A 162 0.46 -14.18 -2.00
CA GLY A 162 1.60 -13.87 -2.87
C GLY A 162 1.67 -12.41 -3.33
N LYS A 163 0.93 -11.50 -2.68
CA LYS A 163 0.93 -10.07 -3.04
C LYS A 163 2.17 -9.37 -2.54
N THR A 164 2.81 -8.60 -3.39
CA THR A 164 3.84 -7.65 -3.01
C THR A 164 3.17 -6.40 -2.46
N VAL A 165 3.59 -5.92 -1.30
CA VAL A 165 3.04 -4.69 -0.71
C VAL A 165 4.16 -3.65 -0.57
N PHE A 166 3.94 -2.47 -1.14
CA PHE A 166 4.77 -1.29 -0.92
C PHE A 166 3.94 -0.26 -0.16
N ALA A 167 4.24 -0.04 1.12
CA ALA A 167 3.45 0.83 1.99
C ALA A 167 4.27 2.01 2.49
N ILE A 168 3.76 3.23 2.29
CA ILE A 168 4.26 4.41 3.00
C ILE A 168 3.56 4.45 4.35
N SER A 169 4.34 4.45 5.44
CA SER A 169 3.80 4.44 6.80
C SER A 169 4.62 5.30 7.75
N HIS A 170 3.93 5.86 8.72
CA HIS A 170 4.52 6.55 9.88
C HIS A 170 4.30 5.77 11.19
N ASP A 171 3.72 4.56 11.10
CA ASP A 171 3.37 3.72 12.24
C ASP A 171 4.57 2.87 12.68
N ASP A 172 5.53 3.52 13.31
CA ASP A 172 6.83 3.00 13.71
C ASP A 172 6.76 1.75 14.60
N GLN A 173 5.75 1.60 15.45
CA GLN A 173 5.51 0.38 16.25
C GLN A 173 5.29 -0.89 15.40
N TYR A 174 4.98 -0.73 14.12
CA TYR A 174 4.71 -1.83 13.20
C TYR A 174 5.82 -2.06 12.17
N PHE A 175 6.92 -1.30 12.17
CA PHE A 175 8.01 -1.46 11.20
C PHE A 175 8.64 -2.85 11.20
N ARG A 176 8.54 -3.57 12.30
CA ARG A 176 8.99 -4.97 12.40
C ARG A 176 8.24 -5.94 11.49
N HIS A 177 7.01 -5.60 11.05
CA HIS A 177 6.20 -6.44 10.16
C HIS A 177 6.64 -6.36 8.69
N ALA A 178 7.43 -5.36 8.31
CA ALA A 178 8.02 -5.29 6.97
C ALA A 178 9.16 -6.29 6.80
N ASP A 179 9.34 -6.81 5.59
CA ASP A 179 10.55 -7.55 5.23
C ASP A 179 11.71 -6.58 5.08
N ARG A 180 11.47 -5.43 4.46
CA ARG A 180 12.43 -4.34 4.32
C ARG A 180 11.84 -3.01 4.77
N LEU A 181 12.65 -2.24 5.46
CA LEU A 181 12.33 -0.87 5.87
C LEU A 181 13.23 0.10 5.11
N LEU A 182 12.62 0.96 4.33
CA LEU A 182 13.31 1.96 3.52
C LEU A 182 13.05 3.35 4.10
N GLU A 183 14.05 4.21 4.09
CA GLU A 183 13.91 5.61 4.46
C GLU A 183 14.18 6.53 3.27
N MET A 184 13.24 7.45 3.01
CA MET A 184 13.46 8.55 2.10
C MET A 184 13.90 9.79 2.88
N ARG A 185 15.14 10.23 2.66
CA ARG A 185 15.69 11.41 3.30
C ARG A 185 16.31 12.35 2.25
N ASN A 186 15.82 13.59 2.19
CA ASN A 186 16.30 14.60 1.24
C ASN A 186 16.35 14.09 -0.22
N GLY A 187 15.34 13.36 -0.65
CA GLY A 187 15.26 12.82 -2.00
C GLY A 187 16.13 11.59 -2.29
N ARG A 188 16.82 11.05 -1.30
CA ARG A 188 17.64 9.83 -1.39
C ARG A 188 16.98 8.69 -0.67
N LEU A 189 17.04 7.49 -1.24
CA LEU A 189 16.52 6.26 -0.66
C LEU A 189 17.64 5.50 0.05
N MET A 190 17.38 5.02 1.25
CA MET A 190 18.28 4.16 2.02
C MET A 190 17.49 2.99 2.61
N GLU A 191 18.10 1.81 2.68
CA GLU A 191 17.55 0.68 3.40
C GLU A 191 18.06 0.68 4.84
N LEU A 192 17.14 0.66 5.81
CA LEU A 192 17.48 0.59 7.23
C LEU A 192 17.66 -0.87 7.65
N THR A 193 18.85 -1.19 8.14
CA THR A 193 19.21 -2.56 8.58
C THR A 193 19.77 -2.53 10.02
N GLY A 194 19.77 -3.68 10.69
CA GLY A 194 20.35 -3.83 12.02
C GLY A 194 19.92 -2.75 13.01
N ALA A 195 20.91 -2.07 13.64
CA ALA A 195 20.67 -1.04 14.65
C ALA A 195 19.81 0.14 14.17
N GLN A 196 19.95 0.55 12.91
CA GLN A 196 19.14 1.66 12.36
C GLN A 196 17.66 1.31 12.31
N ARG A 197 17.33 0.08 11.90
CA ARG A 197 15.95 -0.42 11.87
C ARG A 197 15.37 -0.53 13.29
N GLU A 198 16.18 -1.00 14.24
CA GLU A 198 15.78 -1.07 15.64
C GLU A 198 15.54 0.32 16.24
N GLU A 199 16.40 1.29 15.95
CA GLU A 199 16.25 2.66 16.39
C GLU A 199 14.99 3.31 15.83
N ALA A 200 14.74 3.16 14.53
CA ALA A 200 13.50 3.63 13.88
C ALA A 200 12.23 3.05 14.53
N SER A 201 12.31 1.81 15.01
CA SER A 201 11.20 1.14 15.70
C SER A 201 11.09 1.53 17.20
N ARG A 202 12.17 1.96 17.84
CA ARG A 202 12.22 2.36 19.26
C ARG A 202 11.80 3.81 19.49
N ASP A 203 12.07 4.71 18.58
CA ASP A 203 11.66 6.11 18.68
C ASP A 203 10.15 6.27 18.87
N ALA A 204 9.38 5.32 18.40
CA ALA A 204 7.96 5.16 18.64
C ALA A 204 7.62 4.93 20.10
N VAL A 205 8.26 3.93 20.68
CA VAL A 205 7.99 3.53 22.06
C VAL A 205 8.37 4.68 23.02
N ALA A 206 9.47 5.39 22.71
CA ALA A 206 9.92 6.53 23.49
C ALA A 206 8.99 7.75 23.39
N ARG A 207 8.32 7.96 22.24
CA ARG A 207 7.33 9.04 22.05
C ARG A 207 6.02 8.74 22.78
N LEU A 208 5.56 7.50 22.76
CA LEU A 208 4.37 7.07 23.49
C LEU A 208 4.55 7.16 25.02
N GLN A 209 5.77 6.92 25.53
CA GLN A 209 6.07 7.03 26.96
C GLN A 209 6.24 8.48 27.44
N ARG A 210 6.50 9.44 26.55
CA ARG A 210 6.63 10.87 26.88
C ARG A 210 5.31 11.65 26.72
N GLY A 211 4.28 11.02 26.15
CA GLY A 211 2.96 11.62 25.92
C GLY A 211 1.86 11.09 26.82
N ALA A 212 2.20 10.32 27.86
CA ALA A 212 1.28 9.82 28.89
C ALA A 212 1.44 10.58 30.22
#